data_fb56b1a6cdef6707cb16a729ac3dc76f
#
_entry.id   fb56b1a6cdef6707cb16a729ac3dc76f
#
_cell.length_a   1.000
_cell.length_b   1.000
_cell.length_c   1.000
_cell.angle_alpha   90.00
_cell.angle_beta   90.00
_cell.angle_gamma   90.00
#
_symmetry.space_group_name_H-M   'P 1'
#
loop_
_entity.id
_entity.type
_entity.pdbx_description
1 polymer ?
#
loop_
_entity_poly.entity_id
_entity_poly.type
_entity_poly.pdbx_seq_one_letter_code
_entity_poly.pdbx_strand_id
1 'polypeptide(L)'
;VSTAQDTSPRTQAAPEPGTGRAPSPLGVLLEPIRGRVRAAVVLQGLASALGLVPLICLAETAAALLADGPTDTALVWTLVAVALAGAVAALAAGTASTLVGHLADNDMQLSVRRALARHLGRVPLGWFSGRGSGRVKKALHDDIEDVHSLVAHTLPDLAAVVAVPVVALAYLASVDWRLTLVAVLPVAAGVLLFARAMAGSMKKMAEYAEAMGAVNTAAVEFVDGIQVVKHFGGHRRAHERFTRAADAFADFFVSWSRATTPATVASFLVLSAPTVTVTVVAAGAGFAALGWSEPVSVVAFALLAPALCAPMNVIGSRVQQIQTARAAAGRVRDLLATPPLPEGSGGGPRGARVVFDGVRFAYPAQDGAEGSGAGEEVLRGVDLVLEPGTVTALVGPSGAGKTTLATLPARFADVTAGAVTVGGADVRDIPAEELYRTVGFVFQDVRLLRETVADNIAMGRPGATREEVEEAARAARVAERIEALPRGYDSVVGEDADLSGGEAQRVSIARALLADTPVLVLDEATAAVDPVSEAAIQDALGELARGRTVLVIAHRLSTVAGADLIAVMDEGSVVERGTHGELLARGGRYADLWRAQHPEAGDGDAHDGAARDEPGEDQ
;
A
#
# COMPACT_ATOMS: atom_id res chain seq x y z
N VAL A 1 65.08 10.35 24.78
CA VAL A 1 64.46 9.32 23.93
C VAL A 1 63.13 8.96 24.55
N SER A 2 62.07 9.59 24.10
CA SER A 2 60.71 9.33 24.56
C SER A 2 59.90 8.86 23.35
N THR A 3 59.43 7.62 23.38
CA THR A 3 58.58 7.00 22.37
C THR A 3 57.16 7.44 22.58
N ALA A 4 56.62 8.20 21.61
CA ALA A 4 55.18 8.53 21.53
C ALA A 4 54.42 7.28 21.11
N GLN A 5 53.45 6.87 21.93
CA GLN A 5 52.49 5.83 21.59
C GLN A 5 51.40 6.42 20.67
N ASP A 6 51.32 5.88 19.49
CA ASP A 6 50.26 6.13 18.50
C ASP A 6 48.97 5.46 18.98
N THR A 7 47.98 6.22 19.37
CA THR A 7 46.62 5.77 19.69
C THR A 7 45.62 6.14 18.59
N SER A 8 45.78 5.49 17.43
CA SER A 8 44.70 5.54 16.43
C SER A 8 43.51 4.65 16.88
N PRO A 9 42.28 5.12 16.82
CA PRO A 9 41.13 4.30 17.16
C PRO A 9 40.96 3.17 16.12
N ARG A 10 41.05 1.92 16.60
CA ARG A 10 40.72 0.74 15.80
C ARG A 10 39.26 0.84 15.34
N THR A 11 39.08 1.07 14.05
CA THR A 11 37.81 0.85 13.37
C THR A 11 37.40 -0.63 13.59
N GLN A 12 36.38 -0.86 14.39
CA GLN A 12 35.77 -2.18 14.50
C GLN A 12 35.21 -2.55 13.12
N ALA A 13 35.80 -3.53 12.48
CA ALA A 13 35.29 -4.14 11.26
C ALA A 13 33.87 -4.67 11.56
N ALA A 14 32.92 -4.28 10.71
CA ALA A 14 31.59 -4.84 10.72
C ALA A 14 31.69 -6.39 10.58
N PRO A 15 30.89 -7.16 11.29
CA PRO A 15 30.89 -8.61 11.16
C PRO A 15 30.57 -9.00 9.71
N GLU A 16 31.40 -9.85 9.12
CA GLU A 16 31.14 -10.42 7.79
C GLU A 16 29.75 -11.04 7.76
N PRO A 17 28.97 -10.84 6.68
CA PRO A 17 27.65 -11.47 6.55
C PRO A 17 27.88 -12.99 6.45
N GLY A 18 27.52 -13.69 7.55
CA GLY A 18 27.49 -15.14 7.57
C GLY A 18 26.66 -15.65 6.39
N THR A 19 27.11 -16.76 5.79
CA THR A 19 26.52 -17.47 4.64
C THR A 19 25.14 -18.08 4.92
N GLY A 20 24.36 -17.54 5.87
CA GLY A 20 22.98 -17.86 6.12
C GLY A 20 22.08 -17.10 5.13
N ARG A 21 21.37 -17.85 4.29
CA ARG A 21 20.35 -17.33 3.38
C ARG A 21 19.39 -16.45 4.19
N ALA A 22 19.29 -15.16 3.88
CA ALA A 22 18.40 -14.23 4.57
C ALA A 22 16.99 -14.86 4.68
N PRO A 23 16.34 -14.80 5.84
CA PRO A 23 15.02 -15.42 6.03
C PRO A 23 14.04 -14.84 5.00
N SER A 24 13.23 -15.71 4.41
CA SER A 24 12.24 -15.27 3.41
C SER A 24 11.25 -14.30 4.08
N PRO A 25 10.73 -13.27 3.35
CA PRO A 25 9.78 -12.31 3.91
C PRO A 25 8.59 -12.97 4.59
N LEU A 26 8.03 -13.99 3.95
CA LEU A 26 6.97 -14.82 4.50
C LEU A 26 7.41 -15.56 5.78
N GLY A 27 8.65 -16.07 5.82
CA GLY A 27 9.19 -16.76 7.00
C GLY A 27 9.25 -15.85 8.23
N VAL A 28 9.58 -14.58 8.05
CA VAL A 28 9.59 -13.58 9.13
C VAL A 28 8.17 -13.31 9.65
N LEU A 29 7.19 -13.10 8.75
CA LEU A 29 5.80 -12.87 9.15
C LEU A 29 5.18 -14.06 9.90
N LEU A 30 5.54 -15.29 9.52
CA LEU A 30 5.01 -16.51 10.13
C LEU A 30 5.75 -16.92 11.40
N GLU A 31 6.89 -16.33 11.72
CA GLU A 31 7.72 -16.74 12.86
C GLU A 31 6.96 -16.77 14.20
N PRO A 32 6.18 -15.74 14.57
CA PRO A 32 5.48 -15.71 15.86
C PRO A 32 4.41 -16.81 16.00
N ILE A 33 3.85 -17.27 14.88
CA ILE A 33 2.72 -18.21 14.83
C ILE A 33 3.08 -19.61 14.39
N ARG A 34 4.37 -19.91 14.13
CA ARG A 34 4.86 -21.19 13.58
C ARG A 34 4.35 -22.42 14.35
N GLY A 35 4.26 -22.33 15.67
CA GLY A 35 3.80 -23.44 16.51
C GLY A 35 2.33 -23.80 16.22
N ARG A 36 1.46 -22.80 16.17
CA ARG A 36 0.02 -22.97 15.89
C ARG A 36 -0.22 -23.43 14.45
N VAL A 37 0.51 -22.86 13.49
CA VAL A 37 0.44 -23.30 12.07
C VAL A 37 0.81 -24.76 11.93
N ARG A 38 1.91 -25.22 12.60
CA ARG A 38 2.27 -26.64 12.60
C ARG A 38 1.19 -27.51 13.20
N ALA A 39 0.58 -27.09 14.33
CA ALA A 39 -0.51 -27.80 14.95
C ALA A 39 -1.72 -27.94 14.01
N ALA A 40 -2.11 -26.85 13.34
CA ALA A 40 -3.19 -26.87 12.36
C ALA A 40 -2.90 -27.84 11.20
N VAL A 41 -1.68 -27.80 10.63
CA VAL A 41 -1.23 -28.70 9.57
C VAL A 41 -1.28 -30.19 10.01
N VAL A 42 -0.80 -30.48 11.20
CA VAL A 42 -0.83 -31.85 11.75
C VAL A 42 -2.26 -32.33 11.98
N LEU A 43 -3.11 -31.48 12.59
CA LEU A 43 -4.52 -31.78 12.83
C LEU A 43 -5.27 -32.03 11.50
N GLN A 44 -4.98 -31.24 10.47
CA GLN A 44 -5.59 -31.43 9.14
C GLN A 44 -5.11 -32.75 8.49
N GLY A 45 -3.84 -33.06 8.59
CA GLY A 45 -3.30 -34.35 8.10
C GLY A 45 -3.97 -35.53 8.80
N LEU A 46 -4.13 -35.45 10.13
CA LEU A 46 -4.85 -36.45 10.91
C LEU A 46 -6.33 -36.55 10.52
N ALA A 47 -6.99 -35.40 10.40
CA ALA A 47 -8.39 -35.34 9.95
C ALA A 47 -8.58 -36.01 8.59
N SER A 48 -7.67 -35.76 7.65
CA SER A 48 -7.71 -36.34 6.30
C SER A 48 -7.45 -37.85 6.31
N ALA A 49 -6.53 -38.32 7.14
CA ALA A 49 -6.27 -39.74 7.34
C ALA A 49 -7.47 -40.47 7.96
N LEU A 50 -8.05 -39.91 9.02
CA LEU A 50 -9.25 -40.43 9.68
C LEU A 50 -10.46 -40.40 8.76
N GLY A 51 -10.55 -39.44 7.84
CA GLY A 51 -11.61 -39.36 6.82
C GLY A 51 -11.66 -40.55 5.84
N LEU A 52 -10.56 -41.30 5.70
CA LEU A 52 -10.52 -42.52 4.92
C LEU A 52 -11.04 -43.78 5.67
N VAL A 53 -11.08 -43.74 7.01
CA VAL A 53 -11.51 -44.88 7.85
C VAL A 53 -12.91 -45.39 7.46
N PRO A 54 -13.94 -44.55 7.23
CA PRO A 54 -15.24 -45.01 6.78
C PRO A 54 -15.20 -45.79 5.45
N LEU A 55 -14.36 -45.34 4.50
CA LEU A 55 -14.21 -46.00 3.20
C LEU A 55 -13.47 -47.35 3.35
N ILE A 56 -12.45 -47.39 4.21
CA ILE A 56 -11.75 -48.63 4.54
C ILE A 56 -12.73 -49.62 5.20
N CYS A 57 -13.46 -49.19 6.21
CA CYS A 57 -14.45 -50.04 6.88
C CYS A 57 -15.56 -50.51 5.93
N LEU A 58 -15.96 -49.70 4.97
CA LEU A 58 -16.90 -50.10 3.93
C LEU A 58 -16.31 -51.20 3.03
N ALA A 59 -15.07 -51.10 2.62
CA ALA A 59 -14.35 -52.12 1.86
C ALA A 59 -14.24 -53.45 2.64
N GLU A 60 -13.87 -53.40 3.92
CA GLU A 60 -13.77 -54.56 4.80
C GLU A 60 -15.14 -55.19 5.06
N THR A 61 -16.20 -54.34 5.22
CA THR A 61 -17.58 -54.86 5.33
C THR A 61 -18.01 -55.58 4.08
N ALA A 62 -17.69 -55.05 2.90
CA ALA A 62 -17.97 -55.72 1.63
C ALA A 62 -17.23 -57.09 1.54
N ALA A 63 -15.95 -57.11 1.99
CA ALA A 63 -15.19 -58.36 2.06
C ALA A 63 -15.84 -59.39 2.98
N ALA A 64 -16.28 -58.96 4.19
CA ALA A 64 -16.94 -59.84 5.15
C ALA A 64 -18.30 -60.37 4.67
N LEU A 65 -19.06 -59.57 3.87
CA LEU A 65 -20.34 -59.96 3.32
C LEU A 65 -20.26 -60.86 2.07
N LEU A 66 -19.16 -60.76 1.33
CA LEU A 66 -18.91 -61.54 0.10
C LEU A 66 -18.08 -62.81 0.36
N ALA A 67 -17.60 -63.02 1.59
CA ALA A 67 -16.88 -64.22 1.99
C ALA A 67 -17.80 -65.46 2.01
N ASP A 68 -17.25 -66.61 1.61
CA ASP A 68 -17.97 -67.87 1.69
C ASP A 68 -18.23 -68.28 3.14
N GLY A 69 -19.52 -68.50 3.49
CA GLY A 69 -19.92 -68.94 4.82
C GLY A 69 -20.91 -68.03 5.54
N PRO A 70 -21.24 -68.30 6.83
CA PRO A 70 -22.13 -67.44 7.60
C PRO A 70 -21.48 -66.09 7.89
N THR A 71 -22.22 -65.02 7.60
CA THR A 71 -21.72 -63.64 7.85
C THR A 71 -21.48 -63.40 9.35
N ASP A 72 -20.28 -62.97 9.71
CA ASP A 72 -20.00 -62.53 11.07
C ASP A 72 -20.64 -61.15 11.31
N THR A 73 -21.85 -61.19 11.88
CA THR A 73 -22.60 -59.97 12.17
C THR A 73 -21.94 -59.09 13.26
N ALA A 74 -21.13 -59.69 14.15
CA ALA A 74 -20.39 -58.92 15.15
C ALA A 74 -19.25 -58.09 14.53
N LEU A 75 -18.53 -58.66 13.57
CA LEU A 75 -17.52 -57.95 12.79
C LEU A 75 -18.14 -56.78 12.00
N VAL A 76 -19.26 -57.01 11.30
CA VAL A 76 -19.95 -55.97 10.52
C VAL A 76 -20.36 -54.81 11.41
N TRP A 77 -20.99 -55.06 12.57
CA TRP A 77 -21.35 -53.99 13.48
C TRP A 77 -20.14 -53.26 14.09
N THR A 78 -19.04 -53.98 14.32
CA THR A 78 -17.77 -53.40 14.76
C THR A 78 -17.21 -52.44 13.72
N LEU A 79 -17.19 -52.86 12.43
CA LEU A 79 -16.74 -52.01 11.34
C LEU A 79 -17.60 -50.76 11.16
N VAL A 80 -18.93 -50.90 11.32
CA VAL A 80 -19.87 -49.75 11.30
C VAL A 80 -19.57 -48.79 12.45
N ALA A 81 -19.35 -49.30 13.66
CA ALA A 81 -18.99 -48.47 14.82
C ALA A 81 -17.66 -47.75 14.64
N VAL A 82 -16.64 -48.44 14.10
CA VAL A 82 -15.33 -47.85 13.79
C VAL A 82 -15.43 -46.80 12.70
N ALA A 83 -16.24 -47.04 11.65
CA ALA A 83 -16.47 -46.05 10.58
C ALA A 83 -17.09 -44.76 11.13
N LEU A 84 -18.12 -44.89 12.00
CA LEU A 84 -18.76 -43.74 12.62
C LEU A 84 -17.82 -42.99 13.55
N ALA A 85 -17.08 -43.72 14.39
CA ALA A 85 -16.07 -43.12 15.28
C ALA A 85 -14.97 -42.40 14.48
N GLY A 86 -14.49 -43.00 13.39
CA GLY A 86 -13.52 -42.41 12.48
C GLY A 86 -14.05 -41.12 11.82
N ALA A 87 -15.29 -41.12 11.37
CA ALA A 87 -15.93 -39.94 10.78
C ALA A 87 -16.07 -38.80 11.79
N VAL A 88 -16.51 -39.11 13.01
CA VAL A 88 -16.63 -38.10 14.09
C VAL A 88 -15.24 -37.54 14.49
N ALA A 89 -14.24 -38.43 14.61
CA ALA A 89 -12.87 -38.02 14.91
C ALA A 89 -12.26 -37.16 13.79
N ALA A 90 -12.52 -37.49 12.53
CA ALA A 90 -12.10 -36.70 11.38
C ALA A 90 -12.72 -35.29 11.40
N LEU A 91 -14.02 -35.19 11.67
CA LEU A 91 -14.73 -33.92 11.79
C LEU A 91 -14.18 -33.09 12.95
N ALA A 92 -13.98 -33.69 14.13
CA ALA A 92 -13.43 -33.00 15.29
C ALA A 92 -12.01 -32.48 15.04
N ALA A 93 -11.14 -33.32 14.45
CA ALA A 93 -9.76 -32.91 14.11
C ALA A 93 -9.72 -31.80 13.04
N GLY A 94 -10.58 -31.88 12.00
CA GLY A 94 -10.70 -30.86 10.96
C GLY A 94 -11.19 -29.52 11.52
N THR A 95 -12.24 -29.55 12.36
CA THR A 95 -12.75 -28.36 13.05
C THR A 95 -11.68 -27.73 13.96
N ALA A 96 -10.96 -28.56 14.71
CA ALA A 96 -9.85 -28.09 15.55
C ALA A 96 -8.72 -27.48 14.70
N SER A 97 -8.36 -28.09 13.57
CA SER A 97 -7.39 -27.54 12.60
C SER A 97 -7.80 -26.15 12.12
N THR A 98 -9.02 -26.00 11.64
CA THR A 98 -9.59 -24.73 11.17
C THR A 98 -9.55 -23.67 12.28
N LEU A 99 -10.01 -24.01 13.50
CA LEU A 99 -10.01 -23.08 14.63
C LEU A 99 -8.60 -22.60 14.97
N VAL A 100 -7.64 -23.52 15.11
CA VAL A 100 -6.24 -23.19 15.41
C VAL A 100 -5.62 -22.36 14.30
N GLY A 101 -5.92 -22.68 13.04
CA GLY A 101 -5.46 -21.93 11.86
C GLY A 101 -5.95 -20.48 11.86
N HIS A 102 -7.25 -20.26 12.07
CA HIS A 102 -7.84 -18.92 12.10
C HIS A 102 -7.39 -18.10 13.33
N LEU A 103 -7.21 -18.73 14.50
CA LEU A 103 -6.67 -18.03 15.67
C LEU A 103 -5.22 -17.58 15.44
N ALA A 104 -4.40 -18.45 14.81
CA ALA A 104 -3.03 -18.09 14.47
C ALA A 104 -2.98 -16.94 13.45
N ASP A 105 -3.84 -16.99 12.47
CA ASP A 105 -3.97 -15.96 11.44
C ASP A 105 -4.41 -14.60 12.02
N ASN A 106 -5.43 -14.57 12.87
CA ASN A 106 -5.88 -13.33 13.53
C ASN A 106 -4.76 -12.66 14.32
N ASP A 107 -3.96 -13.44 15.06
CA ASP A 107 -2.81 -12.90 15.79
C ASP A 107 -1.74 -12.34 14.82
N MET A 108 -1.47 -13.01 13.72
CA MET A 108 -0.55 -12.53 12.68
C MET A 108 -1.05 -11.22 12.06
N GLN A 109 -2.30 -11.17 11.60
CA GLN A 109 -2.90 -9.99 10.99
C GLN A 109 -2.82 -8.77 11.92
N LEU A 110 -3.19 -8.96 13.21
CA LEU A 110 -3.14 -7.89 14.21
C LEU A 110 -1.70 -7.41 14.46
N SER A 111 -0.74 -8.33 14.55
CA SER A 111 0.66 -8.00 14.76
C SER A 111 1.25 -7.21 13.58
N VAL A 112 0.95 -7.62 12.34
CA VAL A 112 1.41 -6.96 11.11
C VAL A 112 0.78 -5.58 10.97
N ARG A 113 -0.54 -5.44 11.16
CA ARG A 113 -1.21 -4.14 11.10
C ARG A 113 -0.66 -3.16 12.14
N ARG A 114 -0.42 -3.62 13.38
CA ARG A 114 0.20 -2.79 14.43
C ARG A 114 1.65 -2.40 14.10
N ALA A 115 2.41 -3.31 13.50
CA ALA A 115 3.78 -3.03 13.08
C ALA A 115 3.80 -1.97 11.96
N LEU A 116 2.95 -2.14 10.94
CA LEU A 116 2.80 -1.18 9.84
C LEU A 116 2.33 0.19 10.35
N ALA A 117 1.29 0.25 11.19
CA ALA A 117 0.79 1.51 11.72
C ALA A 117 1.85 2.28 12.53
N ARG A 118 2.59 1.59 13.40
CA ARG A 118 3.69 2.19 14.16
C ARG A 118 4.84 2.65 13.26
N HIS A 119 5.16 1.88 12.23
CA HIS A 119 6.22 2.21 11.29
C HIS A 119 5.85 3.40 10.43
N LEU A 120 4.64 3.44 9.88
CA LEU A 120 4.12 4.55 9.07
C LEU A 120 4.08 5.87 9.85
N GLY A 121 3.85 5.84 11.17
CA GLY A 121 3.95 7.01 12.03
C GLY A 121 5.37 7.58 12.20
N ARG A 122 6.41 6.87 11.72
CA ARG A 122 7.83 7.29 11.80
C ARG A 122 8.46 7.57 10.43
N VAL A 123 7.77 7.25 9.36
CA VAL A 123 8.23 7.49 7.99
C VAL A 123 8.10 8.99 7.67
N PRO A 124 9.05 9.58 6.92
CA PRO A 124 9.00 10.99 6.52
C PRO A 124 7.67 11.36 5.86
N LEU A 125 7.08 12.52 6.22
CA LEU A 125 5.84 13.00 5.60
C LEU A 125 5.98 13.14 4.08
N GLY A 126 7.16 13.53 3.58
CA GLY A 126 7.46 13.59 2.15
C GLY A 126 7.33 12.25 1.41
N TRP A 127 7.43 11.12 2.11
CA TRP A 127 7.19 9.79 1.52
C TRP A 127 5.75 9.61 1.04
N PHE A 128 4.78 10.20 1.77
CA PHE A 128 3.34 10.11 1.43
C PHE A 128 2.96 10.98 0.23
N SER A 129 3.68 12.08 -0.02
CA SER A 129 3.33 13.05 -1.07
C SER A 129 3.41 12.50 -2.50
N GLY A 130 4.22 11.46 -2.75
CA GLY A 130 4.37 10.86 -4.09
C GLY A 130 3.74 9.47 -4.26
N ARG A 131 3.24 8.88 -3.18
CA ARG A 131 2.87 7.45 -3.14
C ARG A 131 1.46 7.24 -2.61
N GLY A 132 0.47 7.67 -3.28
CA GLY A 132 -0.95 7.69 -2.91
C GLY A 132 -1.42 6.69 -1.85
N SER A 133 -2.44 7.06 -1.10
CA SER A 133 -3.12 6.26 -0.05
C SER A 133 -3.47 4.81 -0.47
N GLY A 134 -3.57 4.56 -1.77
CA GLY A 134 -3.82 3.23 -2.33
C GLY A 134 -2.74 2.20 -2.02
N ARG A 135 -1.45 2.56 -2.00
CA ARG A 135 -0.35 1.65 -1.61
C ARG A 135 -0.45 1.22 -0.14
N VAL A 136 -0.73 2.19 0.72
CA VAL A 136 -0.89 1.94 2.16
C VAL A 136 -2.12 1.08 2.41
N LYS A 137 -3.26 1.40 1.78
CA LYS A 137 -4.47 0.59 1.84
C LYS A 137 -4.20 -0.85 1.39
N LYS A 138 -3.53 -1.02 0.24
CA LYS A 138 -3.20 -2.35 -0.28
C LYS A 138 -2.37 -3.16 0.71
N ALA A 139 -1.33 -2.57 1.32
CA ALA A 139 -0.48 -3.24 2.28
C ALA A 139 -1.22 -3.58 3.59
N LEU A 140 -2.12 -2.70 4.08
CA LEU A 140 -2.85 -2.90 5.34
C LEU A 140 -4.07 -3.83 5.20
N HIS A 141 -4.60 -4.03 4.00
CA HIS A 141 -5.80 -4.82 3.75
C HIS A 141 -5.53 -5.97 2.79
N ASP A 142 -5.30 -5.69 1.51
CA ASP A 142 -5.26 -6.71 0.45
C ASP A 142 -4.09 -7.68 0.62
N ASP A 143 -2.88 -7.17 0.92
CA ASP A 143 -1.68 -8.01 1.08
C ASP A 143 -1.75 -8.87 2.34
N ILE A 144 -2.39 -8.38 3.41
CA ILE A 144 -2.63 -9.18 4.62
C ILE A 144 -3.66 -10.28 4.36
N GLU A 145 -4.70 -10.01 3.56
CA GLU A 145 -5.71 -11.00 3.16
C GLU A 145 -5.11 -12.10 2.27
N ASP A 146 -4.17 -11.74 1.38
CA ASP A 146 -3.42 -12.73 0.60
C ASP A 146 -2.61 -13.69 1.50
N VAL A 147 -2.03 -13.19 2.60
CA VAL A 147 -1.32 -14.03 3.58
C VAL A 147 -2.29 -14.83 4.44
N HIS A 148 -3.47 -14.28 4.79
CA HIS A 148 -4.54 -15.01 5.46
C HIS A 148 -4.91 -16.30 4.73
N SER A 149 -5.19 -16.20 3.43
CA SER A 149 -5.54 -17.36 2.61
C SER A 149 -4.47 -18.47 2.64
N LEU A 150 -3.20 -18.09 2.78
CA LEU A 150 -2.11 -19.05 2.94
C LEU A 150 -2.14 -19.75 4.30
N VAL A 151 -2.27 -18.99 5.39
CA VAL A 151 -2.16 -19.48 6.77
C VAL A 151 -3.38 -20.29 7.17
N ALA A 152 -4.57 -19.74 6.94
CA ALA A 152 -5.82 -20.35 7.40
C ALA A 152 -6.25 -21.56 6.56
N HIS A 153 -5.91 -21.58 5.28
CA HIS A 153 -6.44 -22.58 4.35
C HIS A 153 -5.35 -23.38 3.63
N THR A 154 -4.42 -22.69 2.94
CA THR A 154 -3.49 -23.35 2.02
C THR A 154 -2.52 -24.31 2.72
N LEU A 155 -1.91 -23.89 3.84
CA LEU A 155 -0.96 -24.74 4.56
C LEU A 155 -1.61 -25.98 5.17
N PRO A 156 -2.80 -25.89 5.83
CA PRO A 156 -3.52 -27.09 6.26
C PRO A 156 -3.91 -28.00 5.09
N ASP A 157 -4.43 -27.45 3.98
CA ASP A 157 -4.83 -28.26 2.83
C ASP A 157 -3.67 -29.04 2.19
N LEU A 158 -2.47 -28.48 2.19
CA LEU A 158 -1.27 -29.20 1.73
C LEU A 158 -0.98 -30.47 2.56
N ALA A 159 -1.37 -30.49 3.83
CA ALA A 159 -1.27 -31.71 4.63
C ALA A 159 -2.23 -32.80 4.13
N ALA A 160 -3.44 -32.43 3.73
CA ALA A 160 -4.40 -33.35 3.13
C ALA A 160 -3.91 -33.90 1.78
N VAL A 161 -3.28 -33.04 0.96
CA VAL A 161 -2.65 -33.44 -0.33
C VAL A 161 -1.63 -34.57 -0.16
N VAL A 162 -0.94 -34.64 0.97
CA VAL A 162 0.04 -35.68 1.29
C VAL A 162 -0.61 -36.85 2.05
N ALA A 163 -1.42 -36.55 3.07
CA ALA A 163 -1.96 -37.57 3.98
C ALA A 163 -2.92 -38.55 3.26
N VAL A 164 -3.80 -38.03 2.41
CA VAL A 164 -4.79 -38.87 1.70
C VAL A 164 -4.13 -39.92 0.80
N PRO A 165 -3.22 -39.57 -0.13
CA PRO A 165 -2.58 -40.58 -0.95
C PRO A 165 -1.72 -41.57 -0.15
N VAL A 166 -0.99 -41.10 0.88
CA VAL A 166 -0.13 -41.96 1.70
C VAL A 166 -0.95 -43.03 2.40
N VAL A 167 -2.05 -42.65 3.05
CA VAL A 167 -2.91 -43.60 3.76
C VAL A 167 -3.64 -44.53 2.81
N ALA A 168 -4.20 -43.95 1.71
CA ALA A 168 -4.89 -44.76 0.70
C ALA A 168 -3.96 -45.78 0.05
N LEU A 169 -2.77 -45.39 -0.39
CA LEU A 169 -1.77 -46.29 -0.98
C LEU A 169 -1.28 -47.35 0.00
N ALA A 170 -1.06 -46.99 1.27
CA ALA A 170 -0.62 -47.94 2.29
C ALA A 170 -1.67 -49.05 2.50
N TYR A 171 -2.97 -48.69 2.58
CA TYR A 171 -4.05 -49.63 2.70
C TYR A 171 -4.20 -50.48 1.42
N LEU A 172 -4.27 -49.84 0.24
CA LEU A 172 -4.44 -50.56 -1.04
C LEU A 172 -3.29 -51.52 -1.32
N ALA A 173 -2.05 -51.16 -0.98
CA ALA A 173 -0.87 -52.04 -1.10
C ALA A 173 -0.96 -53.26 -0.17
N SER A 174 -1.58 -53.13 1.00
CA SER A 174 -1.81 -54.27 1.92
C SER A 174 -2.91 -55.23 1.41
N VAL A 175 -3.85 -54.70 0.62
CA VAL A 175 -4.90 -55.52 -0.01
C VAL A 175 -4.38 -56.26 -1.25
N ASP A 176 -3.82 -55.51 -2.22
CA ASP A 176 -3.19 -56.07 -3.41
C ASP A 176 -2.13 -55.10 -4.00
N TRP A 177 -0.85 -55.42 -3.85
CA TRP A 177 0.24 -54.57 -4.34
C TRP A 177 0.29 -54.47 -5.88
N ARG A 178 -0.17 -55.50 -6.61
CA ARG A 178 -0.20 -55.50 -8.10
C ARG A 178 -1.23 -54.54 -8.63
N LEU A 179 -2.43 -54.60 -8.05
CA LEU A 179 -3.53 -53.67 -8.43
C LEU A 179 -3.22 -52.23 -7.98
N THR A 180 -2.46 -52.06 -6.87
CA THR A 180 -1.96 -50.74 -6.43
C THR A 180 -1.03 -50.13 -7.48
N LEU A 181 -0.13 -50.89 -8.08
CA LEU A 181 0.71 -50.40 -9.18
C LEU A 181 -0.11 -49.92 -10.36
N VAL A 182 -1.19 -50.68 -10.71
CA VAL A 182 -2.12 -50.24 -11.78
C VAL A 182 -2.84 -48.95 -11.41
N ALA A 183 -3.27 -48.76 -10.15
CA ALA A 183 -3.94 -47.56 -9.68
C ALA A 183 -3.04 -46.33 -9.73
N VAL A 184 -1.73 -46.50 -9.50
CA VAL A 184 -0.73 -45.39 -9.55
C VAL A 184 -0.46 -44.92 -10.98
N LEU A 185 -0.58 -45.80 -12.00
CA LEU A 185 -0.24 -45.44 -13.40
C LEU A 185 -0.99 -44.21 -13.92
N PRO A 186 -2.34 -44.14 -13.88
CA PRO A 186 -3.07 -42.98 -14.36
C PRO A 186 -2.74 -41.72 -13.51
N VAL A 187 -2.53 -41.89 -12.20
CA VAL A 187 -2.15 -40.75 -11.33
C VAL A 187 -0.78 -40.21 -11.75
N ALA A 188 0.23 -41.06 -11.92
CA ALA A 188 1.56 -40.66 -12.37
C ALA A 188 1.53 -40.03 -13.77
N ALA A 189 0.81 -40.62 -14.71
CA ALA A 189 0.65 -40.08 -16.06
C ALA A 189 -0.03 -38.72 -16.06
N GLY A 190 -1.09 -38.56 -15.28
CA GLY A 190 -1.80 -37.29 -15.15
C GLY A 190 -0.99 -36.21 -14.48
N VAL A 191 -0.22 -36.56 -13.42
CA VAL A 191 0.73 -35.62 -12.78
C VAL A 191 1.80 -35.15 -13.77
N LEU A 192 2.35 -36.06 -14.58
CA LEU A 192 3.35 -35.70 -15.59
C LEU A 192 2.78 -34.75 -16.65
N LEU A 193 1.56 -35.06 -17.16
CA LEU A 193 0.86 -34.20 -18.11
C LEU A 193 0.56 -32.82 -17.51
N PHE A 194 0.11 -32.78 -16.26
CA PHE A 194 -0.14 -31.52 -15.53
C PHE A 194 1.13 -30.71 -15.34
N ALA A 195 2.22 -31.33 -14.90
CA ALA A 195 3.51 -30.68 -14.72
C ALA A 195 4.03 -30.07 -16.05
N ARG A 196 3.85 -30.81 -17.17
CA ARG A 196 4.22 -30.31 -18.50
C ARG A 196 3.34 -29.12 -18.94
N ALA A 197 2.04 -29.16 -18.70
CA ALA A 197 1.11 -28.08 -18.99
C ALA A 197 1.46 -26.84 -18.13
N MET A 198 1.74 -27.05 -16.86
CA MET A 198 2.10 -25.98 -15.91
C MET A 198 3.43 -25.31 -16.28
N ALA A 199 4.46 -26.08 -16.65
CA ALA A 199 5.75 -25.53 -17.08
C ALA A 199 5.61 -24.63 -18.33
N GLY A 200 4.71 -24.98 -19.25
CA GLY A 200 4.35 -24.14 -20.41
C GLY A 200 3.62 -22.85 -20.01
N SER A 201 2.69 -22.93 -19.06
CA SER A 201 1.92 -21.78 -18.55
C SER A 201 2.79 -20.80 -17.76
N MET A 202 3.70 -21.28 -16.93
CA MET A 202 4.59 -20.43 -16.11
C MET A 202 5.44 -19.49 -16.96
N LYS A 203 5.90 -19.92 -18.14
CA LYS A 203 6.68 -19.08 -19.06
C LYS A 203 5.87 -17.90 -19.60
N LYS A 204 4.55 -18.05 -19.74
CA LYS A 204 3.64 -17.03 -20.26
C LYS A 204 2.99 -16.15 -19.18
N MET A 205 3.27 -16.41 -17.90
CA MET A 205 2.66 -15.64 -16.81
C MET A 205 3.14 -14.17 -16.78
N ALA A 206 4.40 -13.92 -17.17
CA ALA A 206 4.92 -12.56 -17.29
C ALA A 206 4.23 -11.78 -18.42
N GLU A 207 4.07 -12.41 -19.59
CA GLU A 207 3.34 -11.84 -20.74
C GLU A 207 1.87 -11.57 -20.38
N TYR A 208 1.24 -12.47 -19.60
CA TYR A 208 -0.11 -12.27 -19.09
C TYR A 208 -0.20 -11.05 -18.17
N ALA A 209 0.74 -10.90 -17.23
CA ALA A 209 0.77 -9.78 -16.30
C ALA A 209 0.99 -8.44 -17.03
N GLU A 210 1.86 -8.42 -18.05
CA GLU A 210 2.10 -7.25 -18.89
C GLU A 210 0.85 -6.86 -19.70
N ALA A 211 0.24 -7.82 -20.40
CA ALA A 211 -0.95 -7.58 -21.20
C ALA A 211 -2.16 -7.11 -20.33
N MET A 212 -2.36 -7.70 -19.15
CA MET A 212 -3.37 -7.27 -18.20
C MET A 212 -3.06 -5.89 -17.62
N GLY A 213 -1.78 -5.60 -17.35
CA GLY A 213 -1.31 -4.27 -16.93
C GLY A 213 -1.65 -3.19 -17.96
N ALA A 214 -1.46 -3.47 -19.25
CA ALA A 214 -1.81 -2.55 -20.34
C ALA A 214 -3.34 -2.27 -20.38
N VAL A 215 -4.17 -3.29 -20.19
CA VAL A 215 -5.63 -3.12 -20.12
C VAL A 215 -6.01 -2.25 -18.91
N ASN A 216 -5.45 -2.52 -17.74
CA ASN A 216 -5.74 -1.75 -16.52
C ASN A 216 -5.32 -0.28 -16.68
N THR A 217 -4.14 -0.02 -17.23
CA THR A 217 -3.66 1.34 -17.49
C THR A 217 -4.59 2.08 -18.46
N ALA A 218 -4.96 1.45 -19.57
CA ALA A 218 -5.88 2.04 -20.54
C ALA A 218 -7.28 2.27 -19.96
N ALA A 219 -7.76 1.40 -19.06
CA ALA A 219 -9.04 1.57 -18.38
C ALA A 219 -9.03 2.78 -17.43
N VAL A 220 -7.97 2.94 -16.63
CA VAL A 220 -7.80 4.09 -15.73
C VAL A 220 -7.71 5.38 -16.54
N GLU A 221 -6.86 5.44 -17.57
CA GLU A 221 -6.76 6.61 -18.48
C GLU A 221 -8.12 6.97 -19.11
N PHE A 222 -8.91 5.95 -19.49
CA PHE A 222 -10.24 6.17 -20.07
C PHE A 222 -11.22 6.77 -19.06
N VAL A 223 -11.23 6.25 -17.81
CA VAL A 223 -12.13 6.72 -16.74
C VAL A 223 -11.72 8.12 -16.27
N ASP A 224 -10.44 8.38 -16.04
CA ASP A 224 -9.93 9.68 -15.61
C ASP A 224 -10.15 10.75 -16.68
N GLY A 225 -9.99 10.38 -17.95
CA GLY A 225 -10.23 11.25 -19.11
C GLY A 225 -11.68 11.37 -19.55
N ILE A 226 -12.64 10.67 -18.94
CA ILE A 226 -14.01 10.53 -19.48
C ILE A 226 -14.75 11.85 -19.65
N GLN A 227 -14.53 12.82 -18.77
CA GLN A 227 -15.15 14.15 -18.86
C GLN A 227 -14.65 14.90 -20.09
N VAL A 228 -13.34 14.88 -20.34
CA VAL A 228 -12.71 15.50 -21.51
C VAL A 228 -13.19 14.81 -22.80
N VAL A 229 -13.20 13.48 -22.78
CA VAL A 229 -13.67 12.65 -23.89
C VAL A 229 -15.15 12.93 -24.21
N LYS A 230 -16.02 13.06 -23.21
CA LYS A 230 -17.45 13.39 -23.41
C LYS A 230 -17.68 14.81 -23.90
N HIS A 231 -16.91 15.77 -23.41
CA HIS A 231 -17.11 17.18 -23.76
C HIS A 231 -16.54 17.53 -25.15
N PHE A 232 -15.34 17.06 -25.48
CA PHE A 232 -14.64 17.44 -26.71
C PHE A 232 -14.76 16.43 -27.85
N GLY A 233 -15.59 15.38 -27.71
CA GLY A 233 -15.86 14.43 -28.78
C GLY A 233 -14.71 13.47 -29.10
N GLY A 234 -13.70 13.38 -28.23
CA GLY A 234 -12.55 12.48 -28.35
C GLY A 234 -12.85 11.00 -28.08
N HIS A 235 -14.13 10.60 -28.02
CA HIS A 235 -14.60 9.24 -27.74
C HIS A 235 -13.85 8.15 -28.52
N ARG A 236 -13.53 8.44 -29.80
CA ARG A 236 -12.93 7.47 -30.69
C ARG A 236 -11.51 7.07 -30.26
N ARG A 237 -10.65 8.03 -29.94
CA ARG A 237 -9.22 7.75 -29.63
C ARG A 237 -9.01 7.07 -28.27
N ALA A 238 -9.69 7.55 -27.22
CA ALA A 238 -9.57 6.96 -25.89
C ALA A 238 -10.22 5.56 -25.85
N HIS A 239 -11.38 5.41 -26.51
CA HIS A 239 -12.04 4.12 -26.67
C HIS A 239 -11.18 3.15 -27.51
N GLU A 240 -10.60 3.60 -28.63
CA GLU A 240 -9.72 2.78 -29.48
C GLU A 240 -8.46 2.31 -28.75
N ARG A 241 -7.93 3.08 -27.81
CA ARG A 241 -6.77 2.68 -27.00
C ARG A 241 -7.11 1.56 -26.03
N PHE A 242 -8.23 1.71 -25.31
CA PHE A 242 -8.75 0.66 -24.44
C PHE A 242 -9.13 -0.60 -25.23
N THR A 243 -9.87 -0.46 -26.33
CA THR A 243 -10.27 -1.59 -27.17
C THR A 243 -9.06 -2.33 -27.73
N ARG A 244 -8.04 -1.62 -28.23
CA ARG A 244 -6.80 -2.26 -28.72
C ARG A 244 -6.06 -3.04 -27.62
N ALA A 245 -6.00 -2.49 -26.40
CA ALA A 245 -5.38 -3.20 -25.29
C ALA A 245 -6.20 -4.44 -24.89
N ALA A 246 -7.52 -4.33 -24.88
CA ALA A 246 -8.44 -5.44 -24.60
C ALA A 246 -8.38 -6.53 -25.70
N ASP A 247 -8.36 -6.13 -26.97
CA ASP A 247 -8.24 -7.05 -28.11
C ASP A 247 -6.88 -7.79 -28.08
N ALA A 248 -5.79 -7.06 -27.84
CA ALA A 248 -4.45 -7.65 -27.71
C ALA A 248 -4.38 -8.66 -26.55
N PHE A 249 -4.99 -8.33 -25.42
CA PHE A 249 -5.12 -9.26 -24.30
C PHE A 249 -5.96 -10.48 -24.67
N ALA A 250 -7.10 -10.28 -25.34
CA ALA A 250 -7.97 -11.38 -25.77
C ALA A 250 -7.24 -12.32 -26.75
N ASP A 251 -6.53 -11.78 -27.76
CA ASP A 251 -5.74 -12.55 -28.71
C ASP A 251 -4.65 -13.36 -28.03
N PHE A 252 -3.90 -12.71 -27.11
CA PHE A 252 -2.91 -13.38 -26.27
C PHE A 252 -3.55 -14.51 -25.47
N PHE A 253 -4.65 -14.24 -24.75
CA PHE A 253 -5.32 -15.21 -23.90
C PHE A 253 -5.87 -16.40 -24.67
N VAL A 254 -6.48 -16.14 -25.83
CA VAL A 254 -6.97 -17.20 -26.74
C VAL A 254 -5.82 -18.05 -27.25
N SER A 255 -4.72 -17.44 -27.67
CA SER A 255 -3.52 -18.17 -28.16
C SER A 255 -2.91 -19.03 -27.05
N TRP A 256 -2.79 -18.48 -25.85
CA TRP A 256 -2.28 -19.19 -24.68
C TRP A 256 -3.21 -20.34 -24.27
N SER A 257 -4.51 -20.06 -24.19
CA SER A 257 -5.53 -21.07 -23.87
C SER A 257 -5.51 -22.23 -24.87
N ARG A 258 -5.49 -21.95 -26.18
CA ARG A 258 -5.39 -22.99 -27.22
C ARG A 258 -4.14 -23.86 -27.10
N ALA A 259 -3.03 -23.26 -26.69
CA ALA A 259 -1.77 -23.98 -26.50
C ALA A 259 -1.73 -24.87 -25.25
N THR A 260 -2.43 -24.48 -24.18
CA THR A 260 -2.36 -25.16 -22.87
C THR A 260 -3.56 -26.04 -22.57
N THR A 261 -4.76 -25.69 -23.04
CA THR A 261 -6.01 -26.40 -22.76
C THR A 261 -5.97 -27.87 -23.11
N PRO A 262 -5.46 -28.34 -24.28
CA PRO A 262 -5.47 -29.75 -24.60
C PRO A 262 -4.68 -30.61 -23.59
N ALA A 263 -3.49 -30.15 -23.17
CA ALA A 263 -2.68 -30.85 -22.18
C ALA A 263 -3.33 -30.82 -20.79
N THR A 264 -3.94 -29.68 -20.42
CA THR A 264 -4.65 -29.52 -19.16
C THR A 264 -5.89 -30.43 -19.12
N VAL A 265 -6.72 -30.43 -20.16
CA VAL A 265 -7.91 -31.28 -20.24
C VAL A 265 -7.50 -32.75 -20.23
N ALA A 266 -6.46 -33.14 -20.97
CA ALA A 266 -5.96 -34.52 -20.95
C ALA A 266 -5.48 -34.92 -19.54
N SER A 267 -4.78 -34.03 -18.82
CA SER A 267 -4.35 -34.33 -17.45
C SER A 267 -5.54 -34.49 -16.50
N PHE A 268 -6.54 -33.62 -16.57
CA PHE A 268 -7.77 -33.73 -15.75
C PHE A 268 -8.59 -35.00 -16.09
N LEU A 269 -8.67 -35.36 -17.36
CA LEU A 269 -9.37 -36.58 -17.77
C LEU A 269 -8.70 -37.82 -17.19
N VAL A 270 -7.35 -37.89 -17.31
CA VAL A 270 -6.56 -39.03 -16.79
C VAL A 270 -6.60 -39.09 -15.27
N LEU A 271 -6.56 -37.93 -14.60
CA LEU A 271 -6.65 -37.78 -13.13
C LEU A 271 -8.08 -37.80 -12.60
N SER A 272 -9.08 -38.03 -13.45
CA SER A 272 -10.47 -38.05 -12.97
C SER A 272 -10.77 -39.32 -12.19
N ALA A 273 -11.59 -39.19 -11.13
CA ALA A 273 -12.08 -40.34 -10.36
C ALA A 273 -12.71 -41.43 -11.25
N PRO A 274 -13.57 -41.12 -12.24
CA PRO A 274 -14.09 -42.13 -13.15
C PRO A 274 -13.02 -42.89 -13.93
N THR A 275 -12.02 -42.22 -14.46
CA THR A 275 -10.92 -42.85 -15.22
C THR A 275 -10.15 -43.84 -14.35
N VAL A 276 -9.76 -43.41 -13.14
CA VAL A 276 -9.05 -44.26 -12.18
C VAL A 276 -9.93 -45.46 -11.78
N THR A 277 -11.22 -45.22 -11.46
CA THR A 277 -12.16 -46.28 -11.10
C THR A 277 -12.31 -47.30 -12.23
N VAL A 278 -12.56 -46.87 -13.47
CA VAL A 278 -12.68 -47.78 -14.62
C VAL A 278 -11.39 -48.58 -14.84
N THR A 279 -10.22 -47.92 -14.70
CA THR A 279 -8.92 -48.58 -14.88
C THR A 279 -8.70 -49.67 -13.83
N VAL A 280 -8.97 -49.38 -12.55
CA VAL A 280 -8.75 -50.39 -11.49
C VAL A 280 -9.80 -51.51 -11.51
N VAL A 281 -11.05 -51.20 -11.86
CA VAL A 281 -12.10 -52.22 -11.98
C VAL A 281 -11.82 -53.14 -13.17
N ALA A 282 -11.47 -52.60 -14.34
CA ALA A 282 -11.14 -53.38 -15.52
C ALA A 282 -9.90 -54.28 -15.30
N ALA A 283 -8.83 -53.70 -14.72
CA ALA A 283 -7.61 -54.45 -14.40
C ALA A 283 -7.87 -55.51 -13.32
N GLY A 284 -8.65 -55.16 -12.27
CA GLY A 284 -9.01 -56.05 -11.18
C GLY A 284 -9.86 -57.23 -11.65
N ALA A 285 -10.84 -56.99 -12.52
CA ALA A 285 -11.62 -58.07 -13.16
C ALA A 285 -10.71 -58.99 -13.98
N GLY A 286 -9.75 -58.42 -14.74
CA GLY A 286 -8.76 -59.23 -15.49
C GLY A 286 -7.86 -60.05 -14.56
N PHE A 287 -7.35 -59.45 -13.47
CA PHE A 287 -6.51 -60.15 -12.51
C PHE A 287 -7.27 -61.24 -11.74
N ALA A 288 -8.53 -61.00 -11.41
CA ALA A 288 -9.39 -62.01 -10.79
C ALA A 288 -9.66 -63.20 -11.75
N ALA A 289 -9.89 -62.94 -13.02
CA ALA A 289 -10.07 -63.99 -14.04
C ALA A 289 -8.79 -64.85 -14.25
N LEU A 290 -7.60 -64.25 -14.02
CA LEU A 290 -6.29 -64.94 -14.08
C LEU A 290 -5.91 -65.60 -12.74
N GLY A 291 -6.72 -65.44 -11.69
CA GLY A 291 -6.40 -65.93 -10.35
C GLY A 291 -5.26 -65.19 -9.64
N TRP A 292 -4.96 -63.96 -10.06
CA TRP A 292 -3.90 -63.13 -9.47
C TRP A 292 -4.35 -62.27 -8.31
N SER A 293 -5.62 -61.93 -8.27
CA SER A 293 -6.27 -61.11 -7.23
C SER A 293 -7.59 -61.73 -6.81
N GLU A 294 -7.98 -61.53 -5.59
CA GLU A 294 -9.34 -61.88 -5.13
C GLU A 294 -10.37 -60.91 -5.69
N PRO A 295 -11.54 -61.39 -6.18
CA PRO A 295 -12.57 -60.51 -6.73
C PRO A 295 -13.04 -59.40 -5.76
N VAL A 296 -13.04 -59.69 -4.47
CA VAL A 296 -13.45 -58.74 -3.41
C VAL A 296 -12.48 -57.56 -3.30
N SER A 297 -11.20 -57.74 -3.61
CA SER A 297 -10.21 -56.67 -3.60
C SER A 297 -10.59 -55.53 -4.55
N VAL A 298 -11.28 -55.83 -5.68
CA VAL A 298 -11.72 -54.81 -6.63
C VAL A 298 -12.65 -53.80 -5.98
N VAL A 299 -13.43 -54.19 -4.98
CA VAL A 299 -14.33 -53.27 -4.25
C VAL A 299 -13.52 -52.25 -3.46
N ALA A 300 -12.48 -52.69 -2.75
CA ALA A 300 -11.60 -51.79 -2.01
C ALA A 300 -10.94 -50.74 -2.93
N PHE A 301 -10.46 -51.19 -4.10
CA PHE A 301 -9.87 -50.32 -5.10
C PHE A 301 -10.88 -49.37 -5.75
N ALA A 302 -12.10 -49.82 -6.04
CA ALA A 302 -13.16 -48.97 -6.59
C ALA A 302 -13.55 -47.84 -5.62
N LEU A 303 -13.47 -48.08 -4.30
CA LEU A 303 -13.83 -47.11 -3.27
C LEU A 303 -12.68 -46.14 -2.96
N LEU A 304 -11.45 -46.61 -2.86
CA LEU A 304 -10.32 -45.79 -2.36
C LEU A 304 -9.41 -45.24 -3.45
N ALA A 305 -9.24 -45.91 -4.60
CA ALA A 305 -8.34 -45.41 -5.64
C ALA A 305 -8.75 -44.00 -6.19
N PRO A 306 -10.05 -43.65 -6.30
CA PRO A 306 -10.46 -42.30 -6.65
C PRO A 306 -9.96 -41.22 -5.72
N ALA A 307 -9.74 -41.51 -4.42
CA ALA A 307 -9.21 -40.57 -3.45
C ALA A 307 -7.79 -40.12 -3.78
N LEU A 308 -7.02 -40.90 -4.56
CA LEU A 308 -5.69 -40.52 -5.04
C LEU A 308 -5.73 -39.32 -6.00
N CYS A 309 -6.88 -39.05 -6.62
CA CYS A 309 -7.04 -37.93 -7.56
C CYS A 309 -7.36 -36.61 -6.86
N ALA A 310 -7.95 -36.62 -5.65
CA ALA A 310 -8.42 -35.44 -4.94
C ALA A 310 -7.36 -34.36 -4.72
N PRO A 311 -6.10 -34.69 -4.34
CA PRO A 311 -5.04 -33.72 -4.16
C PRO A 311 -4.73 -32.90 -5.42
N MET A 312 -4.84 -33.49 -6.61
CA MET A 312 -4.46 -32.83 -7.85
C MET A 312 -5.42 -31.69 -8.24
N ASN A 313 -6.68 -31.79 -7.83
CA ASN A 313 -7.70 -30.78 -8.13
C ASN A 313 -7.40 -29.43 -7.42
N VAL A 314 -6.68 -29.47 -6.31
CA VAL A 314 -6.40 -28.28 -5.49
C VAL A 314 -4.96 -27.76 -5.62
N ILE A 315 -3.99 -28.59 -6.08
CA ILE A 315 -2.58 -28.24 -6.06
C ILE A 315 -2.27 -27.00 -6.90
N GLY A 316 -2.92 -26.82 -8.04
CA GLY A 316 -2.72 -25.68 -8.94
C GLY A 316 -3.09 -24.35 -8.27
N SER A 317 -4.28 -24.28 -7.66
CA SER A 317 -4.74 -23.09 -6.93
C SER A 317 -3.89 -22.82 -5.69
N ARG A 318 -3.46 -23.87 -4.97
CA ARG A 318 -2.61 -23.71 -3.77
C ARG A 318 -1.22 -23.19 -4.10
N VAL A 319 -0.61 -23.64 -5.20
CA VAL A 319 0.66 -23.11 -5.69
C VAL A 319 0.55 -21.61 -6.03
N GLN A 320 -0.53 -21.21 -6.70
CA GLN A 320 -0.79 -19.80 -7.00
C GLN A 320 -0.97 -18.96 -5.72
N GLN A 321 -1.76 -19.45 -4.75
CA GLN A 321 -1.94 -18.77 -3.46
C GLN A 321 -0.62 -18.58 -2.70
N ILE A 322 0.26 -19.59 -2.72
CA ILE A 322 1.60 -19.46 -2.12
C ILE A 322 2.42 -18.36 -2.81
N GLN A 323 2.36 -18.25 -4.13
CA GLN A 323 3.07 -17.20 -4.88
C GLN A 323 2.51 -15.81 -4.58
N THR A 324 1.18 -15.67 -4.56
CA THR A 324 0.49 -14.41 -4.20
C THR A 324 0.85 -13.98 -2.78
N ALA A 325 0.77 -14.89 -1.80
CA ALA A 325 1.15 -14.59 -0.41
C ALA A 325 2.64 -14.25 -0.25
N ARG A 326 3.54 -14.87 -1.03
CA ARG A 326 4.96 -14.50 -1.04
C ARG A 326 5.20 -13.11 -1.59
N ALA A 327 4.52 -12.73 -2.66
CA ALA A 327 4.58 -11.40 -3.24
C ALA A 327 4.02 -10.35 -2.26
N ALA A 328 2.87 -10.63 -1.63
CA ALA A 328 2.25 -9.79 -0.61
C ALA A 328 3.19 -9.59 0.60
N ALA A 329 3.77 -10.66 1.14
CA ALA A 329 4.76 -10.59 2.21
C ALA A 329 6.01 -9.79 1.81
N GLY A 330 6.42 -9.85 0.54
CA GLY A 330 7.48 -9.01 -0.01
C GLY A 330 7.14 -7.53 0.08
N ARG A 331 5.97 -7.13 -0.40
CA ARG A 331 5.49 -5.73 -0.36
C ARG A 331 5.36 -5.19 1.07
N VAL A 332 4.82 -6.00 1.99
CA VAL A 332 4.74 -5.66 3.41
C VAL A 332 6.14 -5.44 4.01
N ARG A 333 7.09 -6.34 3.72
CA ARG A 333 8.48 -6.20 4.16
C ARG A 333 9.11 -4.93 3.60
N ASP A 334 8.94 -4.65 2.30
CA ASP A 334 9.52 -3.48 1.63
C ASP A 334 8.97 -2.18 2.22
N LEU A 335 7.68 -2.17 2.59
CA LEU A 335 7.08 -1.05 3.32
C LEU A 335 7.67 -0.89 4.72
N LEU A 336 7.85 -1.99 5.48
CA LEU A 336 8.49 -1.97 6.79
C LEU A 336 10.00 -1.66 6.74
N ALA A 337 10.63 -1.87 5.59
CA ALA A 337 12.03 -1.54 5.37
C ALA A 337 12.26 -0.08 4.95
N THR A 338 11.19 0.70 4.71
CA THR A 338 11.31 2.15 4.44
C THR A 338 12.02 2.82 5.60
N PRO A 339 13.13 3.54 5.38
CA PRO A 339 13.88 4.16 6.48
C PRO A 339 13.00 5.18 7.22
N PRO A 340 12.84 5.05 8.55
CA PRO A 340 12.22 6.09 9.36
C PRO A 340 13.17 7.28 9.46
N LEU A 341 12.65 8.48 9.74
CA LEU A 341 13.50 9.60 10.15
C LEU A 341 14.18 9.27 11.48
N PRO A 342 15.50 9.47 11.60
CA PRO A 342 16.19 9.33 12.89
C PRO A 342 15.54 10.23 13.93
N GLU A 343 15.33 9.73 15.14
CA GLU A 343 14.82 10.56 16.23
C GLU A 343 15.92 11.52 16.70
N GLY A 344 15.60 12.82 16.76
CA GLY A 344 16.50 13.82 17.34
C GLY A 344 16.65 13.55 18.84
N SER A 345 17.88 13.73 19.34
CA SER A 345 18.21 13.54 20.77
C SER A 345 18.83 14.82 21.38
N GLY A 346 18.81 15.93 20.64
CA GLY A 346 19.34 17.21 21.06
C GLY A 346 18.37 18.01 21.94
N GLY A 347 18.82 19.20 22.34
CA GLY A 347 17.96 20.16 23.03
C GLY A 347 17.01 20.86 22.06
N GLY A 348 15.85 21.27 22.58
CA GLY A 348 14.85 21.97 21.81
C GLY A 348 15.30 23.36 21.31
N PRO A 349 14.54 23.92 20.34
CA PRO A 349 14.85 25.21 19.75
C PRO A 349 14.72 26.35 20.78
N ARG A 350 15.61 27.33 20.69
CA ARG A 350 15.57 28.51 21.55
C ARG A 350 15.19 29.75 20.74
N GLY A 351 13.88 29.95 20.56
CA GLY A 351 13.34 31.04 19.77
C GLY A 351 12.80 30.60 18.40
N ALA A 352 12.39 31.56 17.58
CA ALA A 352 11.63 31.36 16.35
C ALA A 352 12.43 31.72 15.08
N ARG A 353 13.75 31.90 15.17
CA ARG A 353 14.61 32.20 14.01
C ARG A 353 14.83 30.92 13.21
N VAL A 354 14.59 30.98 11.90
CA VAL A 354 14.82 29.83 10.99
C VAL A 354 15.97 30.22 10.03
N VAL A 355 16.95 29.33 9.89
CA VAL A 355 18.07 29.54 8.96
C VAL A 355 18.22 28.34 8.05
N PHE A 356 18.25 28.60 6.76
CA PHE A 356 18.66 27.68 5.71
C PHE A 356 20.09 28.01 5.34
N ASP A 357 21.01 27.06 5.51
CA ASP A 357 22.46 27.26 5.30
C ASP A 357 22.93 26.25 4.24
N GLY A 358 23.20 26.75 3.03
CA GLY A 358 23.66 25.96 1.89
C GLY A 358 22.77 24.76 1.55
N VAL A 359 21.45 24.87 1.72
CA VAL A 359 20.51 23.76 1.64
C VAL A 359 20.44 23.17 0.25
N ARG A 360 20.74 21.86 0.14
CA ARG A 360 20.54 21.05 -1.06
C ARG A 360 19.56 19.93 -0.78
N PHE A 361 18.72 19.64 -1.77
CA PHE A 361 17.72 18.56 -1.64
C PHE A 361 17.40 17.90 -2.98
N ALA A 362 17.38 16.59 -2.98
CA ALA A 362 16.88 15.76 -4.09
C ALA A 362 15.86 14.75 -3.56
N TYR A 363 14.76 14.56 -4.28
CA TYR A 363 13.83 13.46 -3.96
C TYR A 363 14.49 12.12 -4.26
N PRO A 364 14.24 11.06 -3.45
CA PRO A 364 14.69 9.71 -3.77
C PRO A 364 14.20 9.28 -5.16
N ALA A 365 15.05 8.60 -5.92
CA ALA A 365 14.66 8.04 -7.21
C ALA A 365 13.40 7.18 -7.05
N GLN A 366 12.43 7.30 -7.97
CA GLN A 366 11.23 6.46 -7.96
C GLN A 366 11.62 5.02 -8.33
N ASP A 367 11.10 4.04 -7.57
CA ASP A 367 11.27 2.61 -7.86
C ASP A 367 10.84 2.31 -9.31
N GLY A 368 11.77 1.92 -10.16
CA GLY A 368 11.51 1.55 -11.57
C GLY A 368 12.40 2.24 -12.60
N ALA A 369 13.15 3.27 -12.24
CA ALA A 369 14.20 3.84 -13.10
C ALA A 369 15.52 3.12 -12.85
N GLU A 370 15.71 1.97 -13.48
CA GLU A 370 17.01 1.32 -13.52
C GLU A 370 18.02 2.28 -14.19
N GLY A 371 18.90 2.88 -13.39
CA GLY A 371 20.09 3.57 -13.91
C GLY A 371 20.41 4.96 -13.38
N SER A 372 19.58 5.64 -12.56
CA SER A 372 19.94 6.94 -12.00
C SER A 372 20.01 6.90 -10.47
N GLY A 373 21.21 6.86 -9.95
CA GLY A 373 21.52 6.69 -8.52
C GLY A 373 21.25 7.91 -7.64
N ALA A 374 20.80 9.05 -8.09
CA ALA A 374 20.33 10.18 -7.29
C ALA A 374 19.18 10.83 -8.06
N GLY A 375 18.06 11.10 -7.38
CA GLY A 375 16.98 11.88 -7.94
C GLY A 375 17.46 13.26 -8.40
N GLU A 376 16.69 13.92 -9.27
CA GLU A 376 17.01 15.27 -9.72
C GLU A 376 17.06 16.24 -8.53
N GLU A 377 18.14 17.03 -8.43
CA GLU A 377 18.33 17.99 -7.36
C GLU A 377 17.34 19.16 -7.51
N VAL A 378 16.43 19.30 -6.55
CA VAL A 378 15.37 20.31 -6.56
C VAL A 378 15.82 21.60 -5.87
N LEU A 379 16.66 21.52 -4.83
CA LEU A 379 17.25 22.67 -4.16
C LEU A 379 18.77 22.65 -4.30
N ARG A 380 19.37 23.77 -4.72
CA ARG A 380 20.75 23.85 -5.18
C ARG A 380 21.56 24.88 -4.39
N GLY A 381 21.68 24.67 -3.05
CA GLY A 381 22.45 25.55 -2.19
C GLY A 381 21.68 26.83 -1.82
N VAL A 382 20.56 26.65 -1.13
CA VAL A 382 19.70 27.75 -0.70
C VAL A 382 20.19 28.32 0.64
N ASP A 383 20.46 29.65 0.66
CA ASP A 383 20.71 30.42 1.85
C ASP A 383 19.56 31.40 2.09
N LEU A 384 18.85 31.26 3.23
CA LEU A 384 17.73 32.12 3.59
C LEU A 384 17.61 32.20 5.12
N VAL A 385 17.30 33.39 5.63
CA VAL A 385 17.06 33.60 7.05
C VAL A 385 15.65 34.17 7.24
N LEU A 386 14.87 33.56 8.12
CA LEU A 386 13.58 34.06 8.59
C LEU A 386 13.82 34.66 9.98
N GLU A 387 13.70 35.98 10.08
CA GLU A 387 13.89 36.67 11.37
C GLU A 387 12.64 36.51 12.25
N PRO A 388 12.81 36.46 13.57
CA PRO A 388 11.68 36.29 14.50
C PRO A 388 10.62 37.38 14.35
N GLY A 389 9.35 36.98 14.26
CA GLY A 389 8.23 37.91 14.19
C GLY A 389 8.01 38.58 12.83
N THR A 390 8.72 38.15 11.78
CA THR A 390 8.60 38.71 10.42
C THR A 390 7.88 37.73 9.46
N VAL A 391 7.31 38.29 8.41
CA VAL A 391 6.68 37.53 7.30
C VAL A 391 7.65 37.48 6.11
N THR A 392 8.11 36.30 5.77
CA THR A 392 8.94 36.06 4.58
C THR A 392 8.10 35.36 3.50
N ALA A 393 8.02 35.94 2.31
CA ALA A 393 7.31 35.37 1.17
C ALA A 393 8.26 34.65 0.20
N LEU A 394 7.93 33.40 -0.18
CA LEU A 394 8.57 32.67 -1.28
C LEU A 394 7.76 32.85 -2.56
N VAL A 395 8.38 33.41 -3.58
CA VAL A 395 7.77 33.63 -4.90
C VAL A 395 8.65 33.05 -6.00
N GLY A 396 8.09 32.82 -7.18
CA GLY A 396 8.84 32.28 -8.32
C GLY A 396 7.96 31.36 -9.19
N PRO A 397 8.48 30.90 -10.33
CA PRO A 397 7.74 30.05 -11.26
C PRO A 397 7.35 28.71 -10.63
N SER A 398 6.40 28.00 -11.27
CA SER A 398 6.07 26.65 -10.87
C SER A 398 7.30 25.73 -11.06
N GLY A 399 7.55 24.84 -10.12
CA GLY A 399 8.73 23.95 -10.15
C GLY A 399 10.03 24.56 -9.62
N ALA A 400 10.06 25.82 -9.17
CA ALA A 400 11.26 26.45 -8.63
C ALA A 400 11.73 25.90 -7.26
N GLY A 401 11.00 24.95 -6.65
CA GLY A 401 11.37 24.33 -5.37
C GLY A 401 10.77 25.00 -4.13
N LYS A 402 9.81 25.94 -4.29
CA LYS A 402 9.18 26.68 -3.17
C LYS A 402 8.57 25.78 -2.10
N THR A 403 7.65 24.89 -2.51
CA THR A 403 6.98 23.96 -1.58
C THR A 403 7.97 23.00 -0.94
N THR A 404 8.98 22.53 -1.70
CA THR A 404 10.05 21.70 -1.14
C THR A 404 10.82 22.44 -0.04
N LEU A 405 11.26 23.67 -0.29
CA LEU A 405 11.97 24.48 0.71
C LEU A 405 11.12 24.71 1.96
N ALA A 406 9.85 25.05 1.77
CA ALA A 406 8.93 25.37 2.86
C ALA A 406 8.61 24.17 3.77
N THR A 407 8.72 22.93 3.28
CA THR A 407 8.48 21.72 4.10
C THR A 407 9.65 21.31 4.97
N LEU A 408 10.87 21.82 4.71
CA LEU A 408 12.07 21.42 5.42
C LEU A 408 12.13 21.88 6.89
N PRO A 409 11.64 23.08 7.30
CA PRO A 409 11.62 23.47 8.69
C PRO A 409 10.78 22.56 9.59
N ALA A 410 9.70 21.97 9.04
CA ALA A 410 8.89 20.95 9.70
C ALA A 410 9.47 19.52 9.55
N ARG A 411 10.64 19.39 8.92
CA ARG A 411 11.35 18.13 8.72
C ARG A 411 10.49 17.05 8.03
N PHE A 412 9.79 17.43 6.96
CA PHE A 412 9.06 16.43 6.14
C PHE A 412 10.01 15.50 5.40
N ALA A 413 11.25 15.94 5.21
CA ALA A 413 12.39 15.17 4.75
C ALA A 413 13.68 15.80 5.30
N ASP A 414 14.76 15.02 5.39
CA ASP A 414 16.08 15.54 5.72
C ASP A 414 16.77 16.09 4.47
N VAL A 415 17.53 17.16 4.62
CA VAL A 415 18.31 17.77 3.53
C VAL A 415 19.41 16.82 3.05
N THR A 416 19.73 16.87 1.75
CA THR A 416 20.81 16.07 1.15
C THR A 416 22.20 16.65 1.52
N ALA A 417 22.29 17.97 1.62
CA ALA A 417 23.49 18.69 2.11
C ALA A 417 23.07 20.05 2.68
N GLY A 418 23.93 20.65 3.50
CA GLY A 418 23.61 21.86 4.24
C GLY A 418 22.83 21.58 5.53
N ALA A 419 22.21 22.59 6.08
CA ALA A 419 21.46 22.50 7.33
C ALA A 419 20.23 23.43 7.34
N VAL A 420 19.18 23.01 8.04
CA VAL A 420 18.04 23.86 8.42
C VAL A 420 18.03 23.93 9.94
N THR A 421 18.10 25.14 10.50
CA THR A 421 18.03 25.31 11.94
C THR A 421 16.82 26.13 12.36
N VAL A 422 16.21 25.74 13.48
CA VAL A 422 15.10 26.45 14.13
C VAL A 422 15.52 26.80 15.54
N GLY A 423 15.50 28.09 15.88
CA GLY A 423 15.95 28.55 17.19
C GLY A 423 17.41 28.18 17.50
N GLY A 424 18.26 28.05 16.47
CA GLY A 424 19.69 27.71 16.59
C GLY A 424 19.97 26.20 16.70
N ALA A 425 18.95 25.34 16.71
CA ALA A 425 19.14 23.89 16.70
C ALA A 425 18.83 23.34 15.29
N ASP A 426 19.64 22.39 14.81
CA ASP A 426 19.38 21.69 13.55
C ASP A 426 18.09 20.87 13.70
N VAL A 427 17.19 20.95 12.71
CA VAL A 427 15.91 20.22 12.74
C VAL A 427 16.09 18.71 12.87
N ARG A 428 17.26 18.17 12.47
CA ARG A 428 17.60 16.75 12.58
C ARG A 428 17.86 16.31 14.02
N ASP A 429 18.29 17.25 14.87
CA ASP A 429 18.62 17.00 16.27
C ASP A 429 17.44 17.24 17.21
N ILE A 430 16.38 17.92 16.74
CA ILE A 430 15.19 18.24 17.55
C ILE A 430 14.27 17.01 17.59
N PRO A 431 13.76 16.59 18.78
CA PRO A 431 12.70 15.58 18.86
C PRO A 431 11.46 16.01 18.08
N ALA A 432 10.85 15.08 17.33
CA ALA A 432 9.74 15.39 16.42
C ALA A 432 8.55 16.09 17.12
N GLU A 433 8.21 15.65 18.33
CA GLU A 433 7.13 16.26 19.13
C GLU A 433 7.42 17.74 19.46
N GLU A 434 8.65 18.07 19.78
CA GLU A 434 9.07 19.43 20.09
C GLU A 434 9.17 20.30 18.83
N LEU A 435 9.64 19.72 17.74
CA LEU A 435 9.65 20.38 16.44
C LEU A 435 8.25 20.78 15.99
N TYR A 436 7.27 19.87 16.10
CA TYR A 436 5.88 20.15 15.70
C TYR A 436 5.13 21.09 16.65
N ARG A 437 5.61 21.25 17.92
CA ARG A 437 5.16 22.33 18.80
C ARG A 437 5.76 23.68 18.44
N THR A 438 6.86 23.68 17.70
CA THR A 438 7.57 24.93 17.33
C THR A 438 7.21 25.37 15.92
N VAL A 439 7.05 24.44 14.97
CA VAL A 439 6.79 24.73 13.56
C VAL A 439 5.40 24.20 13.18
N GLY A 440 4.46 25.11 12.99
CA GLY A 440 3.13 24.83 12.46
C GLY A 440 3.12 24.88 10.93
N PHE A 441 2.20 24.14 10.32
CA PHE A 441 2.04 24.07 8.87
C PHE A 441 0.56 24.15 8.47
N VAL A 442 0.22 25.04 7.54
CA VAL A 442 -1.09 25.10 6.88
C VAL A 442 -0.89 24.67 5.44
N PHE A 443 -1.50 23.53 5.09
CA PHE A 443 -1.37 22.90 3.77
C PHE A 443 -2.27 23.57 2.74
N GLN A 444 -1.85 23.52 1.48
CA GLN A 444 -2.66 23.92 0.32
C GLN A 444 -3.92 23.06 0.20
N ASP A 445 -3.76 21.73 0.23
CA ASP A 445 -4.85 20.76 0.22
C ASP A 445 -5.32 20.48 1.65
N VAL A 446 -6.42 21.11 2.05
CA VAL A 446 -6.99 20.91 3.38
C VAL A 446 -7.61 19.53 3.48
N ARG A 447 -7.16 18.78 4.49
CA ARG A 447 -7.72 17.49 4.86
C ARG A 447 -8.33 17.55 6.26
N LEU A 448 -9.65 17.42 6.32
CA LEU A 448 -10.35 17.21 7.59
C LEU A 448 -10.61 15.72 7.78
N LEU A 449 -10.49 15.27 9.01
CA LEU A 449 -10.81 13.88 9.37
C LEU A 449 -12.32 13.72 9.52
N ARG A 450 -12.81 12.50 9.33
CA ARG A 450 -14.20 12.13 9.55
C ARG A 450 -14.47 11.99 11.06
N GLU A 451 -14.33 13.10 11.75
CA GLU A 451 -14.56 13.31 13.18
C GLU A 451 -15.36 14.59 13.37
N THR A 452 -15.67 14.97 14.61
CA THR A 452 -16.38 16.22 14.85
C THR A 452 -15.55 17.43 14.39
N VAL A 453 -16.20 18.53 14.09
CA VAL A 453 -15.50 19.79 13.75
C VAL A 453 -14.64 20.24 14.94
N ALA A 454 -15.15 20.07 16.17
CA ALA A 454 -14.37 20.36 17.38
C ALA A 454 -13.08 19.52 17.46
N ASP A 455 -13.17 18.21 17.24
CA ASP A 455 -11.99 17.32 17.27
C ASP A 455 -10.99 17.68 16.17
N ASN A 456 -11.48 18.04 14.97
CA ASN A 456 -10.62 18.52 13.89
C ASN A 456 -9.84 19.78 14.26
N ILE A 457 -10.43 20.72 15.00
CA ILE A 457 -9.72 21.91 15.51
C ILE A 457 -8.79 21.54 16.66
N ALA A 458 -9.27 20.72 17.61
CA ALA A 458 -8.53 20.30 18.81
C ALA A 458 -7.26 19.48 18.48
N MET A 459 -7.13 18.93 17.26
CA MET A 459 -5.88 18.30 16.79
C MET A 459 -4.66 19.22 16.90
N GLY A 460 -4.84 20.55 16.81
CA GLY A 460 -3.77 21.51 16.99
C GLY A 460 -3.16 21.47 18.40
N ARG A 461 -3.98 21.20 19.41
CA ARG A 461 -3.57 21.09 20.82
C ARG A 461 -4.45 20.05 21.51
N PRO A 462 -3.98 18.79 21.60
CA PRO A 462 -4.72 17.73 22.33
C PRO A 462 -5.00 18.13 23.77
N GLY A 463 -6.26 18.00 24.20
CA GLY A 463 -6.70 18.39 25.53
C GLY A 463 -7.15 19.85 25.67
N ALA A 464 -7.25 20.61 24.58
CA ALA A 464 -7.86 21.95 24.58
C ALA A 464 -9.32 21.88 25.04
N THR A 465 -9.74 22.91 25.79
CA THR A 465 -11.14 23.03 26.24
C THR A 465 -12.06 23.41 25.07
N ARG A 466 -13.36 23.24 25.27
CA ARG A 466 -14.37 23.64 24.30
C ARG A 466 -14.30 25.13 24.00
N GLU A 467 -14.12 25.94 25.03
CA GLU A 467 -14.01 27.39 24.96
C GLU A 467 -12.81 27.82 24.10
N GLU A 468 -11.65 27.16 24.26
CA GLU A 468 -10.45 27.42 23.46
C GLU A 468 -10.66 27.06 21.97
N VAL A 469 -11.38 25.95 21.69
CA VAL A 469 -11.74 25.56 20.33
C VAL A 469 -12.67 26.58 19.69
N GLU A 470 -13.68 27.07 20.41
CA GLU A 470 -14.62 28.09 19.94
C GLU A 470 -13.92 29.45 19.73
N GLU A 471 -12.96 29.81 20.58
CA GLU A 471 -12.16 31.02 20.41
C GLU A 471 -11.30 30.96 19.14
N ALA A 472 -10.63 29.82 18.91
CA ALA A 472 -9.87 29.58 17.68
C ALA A 472 -10.77 29.64 16.43
N ALA A 473 -11.97 29.07 16.49
CA ALA A 473 -12.93 29.10 15.39
C ALA A 473 -13.43 30.54 15.11
N ARG A 474 -13.65 31.35 16.14
CA ARG A 474 -14.00 32.78 16.01
C ARG A 474 -12.87 33.59 15.38
N ALA A 475 -11.64 33.38 15.84
CA ALA A 475 -10.45 34.02 15.26
C ALA A 475 -10.25 33.64 13.78
N ALA A 476 -10.55 32.38 13.41
CA ALA A 476 -10.51 31.89 12.03
C ALA A 476 -11.76 32.27 11.20
N ARG A 477 -12.69 33.07 11.70
CA ARG A 477 -13.91 33.51 10.99
C ARG A 477 -14.78 32.35 10.50
N VAL A 478 -14.86 31.23 11.26
CA VAL A 478 -15.64 30.05 10.87
C VAL A 478 -16.71 29.67 11.91
N ALA A 479 -16.71 30.30 13.10
CA ALA A 479 -17.60 29.97 14.21
C ALA A 479 -19.09 30.02 13.82
N GLU A 480 -19.58 31.11 13.19
CA GLU A 480 -20.97 31.26 12.78
C GLU A 480 -21.43 30.12 11.85
N ARG A 481 -20.56 29.71 10.93
CA ARG A 481 -20.85 28.58 10.04
C ARG A 481 -20.91 27.24 10.78
N ILE A 482 -20.02 27.03 11.75
CA ILE A 482 -20.02 25.80 12.57
C ILE A 482 -21.29 25.75 13.42
N GLU A 483 -21.69 26.87 14.04
CA GLU A 483 -22.91 26.98 14.86
C GLU A 483 -24.18 26.73 14.05
N ALA A 484 -24.16 27.04 12.75
CA ALA A 484 -25.27 26.78 11.83
C ALA A 484 -25.36 25.31 11.37
N LEU A 485 -24.38 24.44 11.70
CA LEU A 485 -24.46 23.02 11.40
C LEU A 485 -25.49 22.31 12.30
N PRO A 486 -26.04 21.16 11.88
CA PRO A 486 -27.10 20.46 12.64
C PRO A 486 -26.77 20.16 14.10
N ARG A 487 -25.50 19.87 14.42
CA ARG A 487 -25.00 19.62 15.78
C ARG A 487 -23.91 20.62 16.19
N GLY A 488 -23.82 21.76 15.49
CA GLY A 488 -22.77 22.75 15.74
C GLY A 488 -21.37 22.14 15.65
N TYR A 489 -20.55 22.39 16.65
CA TYR A 489 -19.18 21.86 16.74
C TYR A 489 -19.10 20.32 16.85
N ASP A 490 -20.18 19.66 17.24
CA ASP A 490 -20.26 18.20 17.36
C ASP A 490 -20.73 17.54 16.05
N SER A 491 -20.95 18.32 14.98
CA SER A 491 -21.21 17.80 13.64
C SER A 491 -19.99 17.09 13.08
N VAL A 492 -20.19 15.93 12.45
CA VAL A 492 -19.14 15.07 11.90
C VAL A 492 -18.89 15.40 10.43
N VAL A 493 -17.64 15.68 10.09
CA VAL A 493 -17.22 15.99 8.72
C VAL A 493 -17.52 14.82 7.78
N GLY A 494 -18.22 15.10 6.69
CA GLY A 494 -18.63 14.09 5.70
C GLY A 494 -19.87 13.26 6.09
N GLU A 495 -20.55 13.62 7.18
CA GLU A 495 -21.87 13.07 7.55
C GLU A 495 -22.92 14.18 7.59
N ASP A 496 -22.84 15.05 8.57
CA ASP A 496 -23.75 16.18 8.81
C ASP A 496 -23.03 17.55 8.83
N ALA A 497 -21.69 17.55 8.67
CA ALA A 497 -20.90 18.74 8.40
C ALA A 497 -20.42 18.71 6.93
N ASP A 498 -21.20 19.33 6.04
CA ASP A 498 -20.79 19.60 4.66
C ASP A 498 -20.19 21.02 4.62
N LEU A 499 -18.86 21.06 4.48
CA LEU A 499 -18.09 22.30 4.48
C LEU A 499 -17.55 22.57 3.08
N SER A 500 -17.74 23.79 2.59
CA SER A 500 -17.09 24.26 1.35
C SER A 500 -15.56 24.27 1.51
N GLY A 501 -14.82 24.34 0.40
CA GLY A 501 -13.36 24.41 0.43
C GLY A 501 -12.83 25.57 1.29
N GLY A 502 -13.44 26.76 1.21
CA GLY A 502 -13.06 27.90 2.03
C GLY A 502 -13.43 27.76 3.52
N GLU A 503 -14.52 27.07 3.84
CA GLU A 503 -14.89 26.76 5.24
C GLU A 503 -13.92 25.72 5.82
N ALA A 504 -13.60 24.67 5.08
CA ALA A 504 -12.60 23.67 5.48
C ALA A 504 -11.22 24.32 5.69
N GLN A 505 -10.84 25.28 4.83
CA GLN A 505 -9.61 26.06 4.98
C GLN A 505 -9.60 26.83 6.31
N ARG A 506 -10.69 27.53 6.65
CA ARG A 506 -10.80 28.26 7.92
C ARG A 506 -10.79 27.33 9.13
N VAL A 507 -11.34 26.13 9.05
CA VAL A 507 -11.18 25.10 10.10
C VAL A 507 -9.70 24.71 10.26
N SER A 508 -8.95 24.58 9.16
CA SER A 508 -7.51 24.30 9.21
C SER A 508 -6.73 25.48 9.82
N ILE A 509 -7.13 26.72 9.54
CA ILE A 509 -6.55 27.93 10.17
C ILE A 509 -6.88 27.94 11.67
N ALA A 510 -8.11 27.60 12.09
CA ALA A 510 -8.47 27.49 13.49
C ALA A 510 -7.61 26.47 14.24
N ARG A 511 -7.31 25.33 13.60
CA ARG A 511 -6.37 24.32 14.11
C ARG A 511 -4.97 24.91 14.33
N ALA A 512 -4.46 25.68 13.37
CA ALA A 512 -3.15 26.32 13.47
C ALA A 512 -3.11 27.43 14.53
N LEU A 513 -4.20 28.20 14.69
CA LEU A 513 -4.37 29.21 15.76
C LEU A 513 -4.33 28.54 17.14
N LEU A 514 -5.06 27.44 17.30
CA LEU A 514 -5.12 26.68 18.55
C LEU A 514 -3.76 26.02 18.90
N ALA A 515 -3.00 25.60 17.89
CA ALA A 515 -1.66 25.04 18.07
C ALA A 515 -0.66 26.04 18.61
N ASP A 516 -0.84 27.33 18.32
CA ASP A 516 -0.06 28.48 18.79
C ASP A 516 1.46 28.33 18.64
N THR A 517 1.89 27.87 17.46
CA THR A 517 3.30 27.64 17.16
C THR A 517 4.05 28.96 16.84
N PRO A 518 5.28 29.18 17.36
CA PRO A 518 6.05 30.40 17.12
C PRO A 518 6.57 30.56 15.68
N VAL A 519 6.72 29.47 14.94
CA VAL A 519 7.08 29.45 13.52
C VAL A 519 5.91 28.86 12.74
N LEU A 520 5.54 29.49 11.63
CA LEU A 520 4.41 29.08 10.82
C LEU A 520 4.81 29.01 9.34
N VAL A 521 4.45 27.94 8.69
CA VAL A 521 4.58 27.76 7.24
C VAL A 521 3.19 27.72 6.61
N LEU A 522 2.95 28.58 5.62
CA LEU A 522 1.70 28.71 4.89
C LEU A 522 1.92 28.35 3.43
N ASP A 523 1.30 27.28 2.95
CA ASP A 523 1.35 26.87 1.54
C ASP A 523 0.04 27.26 0.86
N GLU A 524 0.08 28.31 0.03
CA GLU A 524 -1.00 28.82 -0.85
C GLU A 524 -2.44 28.71 -0.28
N ALA A 525 -2.70 29.39 0.82
CA ALA A 525 -3.98 29.27 1.55
C ALA A 525 -5.23 29.84 0.84
N THR A 526 -5.17 30.34 -0.41
CA THR A 526 -6.28 31.06 -1.07
C THR A 526 -6.60 30.62 -2.49
N ALA A 527 -6.10 29.46 -2.95
CA ALA A 527 -6.39 28.97 -4.29
C ALA A 527 -7.86 28.49 -4.42
N ALA A 528 -8.56 28.98 -5.44
CA ALA A 528 -9.89 28.52 -5.86
C ALA A 528 -11.07 28.76 -4.88
N VAL A 529 -11.09 29.90 -4.16
CA VAL A 529 -12.15 30.29 -3.24
C VAL A 529 -12.90 31.50 -3.79
N ASP A 530 -14.21 31.63 -3.47
CA ASP A 530 -15.00 32.80 -3.83
C ASP A 530 -14.48 34.07 -3.13
N PRO A 531 -14.72 35.29 -3.69
CA PRO A 531 -14.14 36.54 -3.17
C PRO A 531 -14.53 36.86 -1.70
N VAL A 532 -15.69 36.44 -1.23
CA VAL A 532 -16.14 36.69 0.16
C VAL A 532 -15.37 35.77 1.11
N SER A 533 -15.25 34.53 0.76
CA SER A 533 -14.46 33.55 1.53
C SER A 533 -12.97 33.90 1.48
N GLU A 534 -12.44 34.44 0.37
CA GLU A 534 -11.05 34.88 0.25
C GLU A 534 -10.73 35.99 1.25
N ALA A 535 -11.59 37.01 1.37
CA ALA A 535 -11.40 38.09 2.36
C ALA A 535 -11.38 37.56 3.80
N ALA A 536 -12.30 36.65 4.15
CA ALA A 536 -12.35 36.04 5.48
C ALA A 536 -11.11 35.18 5.79
N ILE A 537 -10.58 34.47 4.77
CA ILE A 537 -9.34 33.71 4.90
C ILE A 537 -8.15 34.63 5.10
N GLN A 538 -8.05 35.75 4.36
CA GLN A 538 -6.97 36.73 4.50
C GLN A 538 -6.99 37.37 5.90
N ASP A 539 -8.18 37.74 6.43
CA ASP A 539 -8.32 38.23 7.80
C ASP A 539 -7.82 37.20 8.82
N ALA A 540 -8.23 35.94 8.67
CA ALA A 540 -7.81 34.83 9.55
C ALA A 540 -6.30 34.56 9.48
N LEU A 541 -5.70 34.64 8.28
CA LEU A 541 -4.25 34.50 8.08
C LEU A 541 -3.48 35.68 8.68
N GLY A 542 -4.01 36.89 8.56
CA GLY A 542 -3.45 38.09 9.21
C GLY A 542 -3.43 37.96 10.74
N GLU A 543 -4.50 37.42 11.34
CA GLU A 543 -4.54 37.10 12.77
C GLU A 543 -3.54 36.02 13.14
N LEU A 544 -3.48 34.95 12.33
CA LEU A 544 -2.56 33.84 12.53
C LEU A 544 -1.08 34.25 12.42
N ALA A 545 -0.75 35.18 11.53
CA ALA A 545 0.64 35.66 11.33
C ALA A 545 1.14 36.57 12.47
N ARG A 546 0.24 37.17 13.25
CA ARG A 546 0.58 38.22 14.21
C ARG A 546 1.54 37.72 15.29
N GLY A 547 2.74 38.34 15.36
CA GLY A 547 3.75 38.03 16.35
C GLY A 547 4.52 36.71 16.12
N ARG A 548 4.28 36.02 15.01
CA ARG A 548 4.96 34.76 14.66
C ARG A 548 5.97 34.98 13.53
N THR A 549 6.92 34.06 13.43
CA THR A 549 7.82 33.97 12.26
C THR A 549 7.11 33.20 11.18
N VAL A 550 6.81 33.84 10.06
CA VAL A 550 5.97 33.26 8.99
C VAL A 550 6.76 33.07 7.70
N LEU A 551 6.67 31.88 7.13
CA LEU A 551 7.10 31.59 5.77
C LEU A 551 5.85 31.32 4.93
N VAL A 552 5.58 32.18 3.94
CA VAL A 552 4.40 32.02 3.06
C VAL A 552 4.81 31.72 1.63
N ILE A 553 4.25 30.69 1.03
CA ILE A 553 4.36 30.45 -0.41
C ILE A 553 3.21 31.21 -1.08
N ALA A 554 3.55 32.09 -2.02
CA ALA A 554 2.56 32.88 -2.72
C ALA A 554 2.56 32.61 -4.23
N HIS A 555 1.37 32.41 -4.77
CA HIS A 555 1.11 32.39 -6.20
C HIS A 555 0.59 33.73 -6.72
N ARG A 556 -0.05 34.52 -5.86
CA ARG A 556 -0.47 35.89 -6.17
C ARG A 556 0.48 36.87 -5.46
N LEU A 557 1.20 37.68 -6.24
CA LEU A 557 2.18 38.63 -5.70
C LEU A 557 1.51 39.76 -4.92
N SER A 558 0.27 40.12 -5.25
CA SER A 558 -0.50 41.14 -4.53
C SER A 558 -0.73 40.82 -3.06
N THR A 559 -0.86 39.54 -2.70
CA THR A 559 -1.11 39.11 -1.31
C THR A 559 0.13 39.22 -0.42
N VAL A 560 1.32 39.27 -1.01
CA VAL A 560 2.60 39.31 -0.31
C VAL A 560 3.40 40.60 -0.53
N ALA A 561 2.82 41.59 -1.18
CA ALA A 561 3.45 42.90 -1.38
C ALA A 561 3.79 43.62 -0.03
N GLY A 562 3.04 43.28 1.03
CA GLY A 562 3.30 43.78 2.40
C GLY A 562 4.23 42.90 3.23
N ALA A 563 4.85 41.86 2.68
CA ALA A 563 5.79 41.01 3.43
C ALA A 563 7.08 41.77 3.77
N ASP A 564 7.67 41.48 4.96
CA ASP A 564 8.91 42.08 5.42
C ASP A 564 10.10 41.69 4.54
N LEU A 565 10.06 40.46 3.99
CA LEU A 565 11.06 39.95 3.06
C LEU A 565 10.38 39.13 1.96
N ILE A 566 10.73 39.37 0.71
CA ILE A 566 10.36 38.54 -0.43
C ILE A 566 11.63 37.87 -0.95
N ALA A 567 11.61 36.52 -1.02
CA ALA A 567 12.66 35.70 -1.60
C ALA A 567 12.16 35.11 -2.92
N VAL A 568 12.83 35.45 -4.00
CA VAL A 568 12.50 34.96 -5.36
C VAL A 568 13.31 33.71 -5.61
N MET A 569 12.61 32.60 -5.86
CA MET A 569 13.23 31.32 -6.22
C MET A 569 13.15 31.09 -7.72
N ASP A 570 14.26 30.64 -8.30
CA ASP A 570 14.33 30.16 -9.67
C ASP A 570 15.32 28.98 -9.74
N GLU A 571 14.96 27.94 -10.48
CA GLU A 571 15.76 26.71 -10.67
C GLU A 571 16.40 26.13 -9.38
N GLY A 572 15.66 26.14 -8.27
CA GLY A 572 16.11 25.58 -7.01
C GLY A 572 17.02 26.47 -6.15
N SER A 573 17.18 27.73 -6.52
CA SER A 573 18.02 28.70 -5.80
C SER A 573 17.26 29.99 -5.50
N VAL A 574 17.66 30.73 -4.45
CA VAL A 574 17.16 32.10 -4.18
C VAL A 574 17.99 33.07 -5.02
N VAL A 575 17.36 33.66 -6.04
CA VAL A 575 18.03 34.57 -6.98
C VAL A 575 17.94 36.07 -6.58
N GLU A 576 16.84 36.44 -5.91
CA GLU A 576 16.64 37.81 -5.43
C GLU A 576 16.02 37.82 -4.03
N ARG A 577 16.33 38.83 -3.23
CA ARG A 577 15.69 39.07 -1.94
C ARG A 577 15.61 40.57 -1.66
N GLY A 578 14.53 40.99 -1.02
CA GLY A 578 14.26 42.39 -0.66
C GLY A 578 12.78 42.62 -0.36
N THR A 579 12.41 43.85 -0.09
CA THR A 579 11.01 44.29 -0.01
C THR A 579 10.39 44.45 -1.40
N HIS A 580 9.08 44.50 -1.48
CA HIS A 580 8.34 44.73 -2.73
C HIS A 580 8.90 45.93 -3.53
N GLY A 581 9.05 47.09 -2.88
CA GLY A 581 9.54 48.30 -3.53
C GLY A 581 10.98 48.16 -4.04
N GLU A 582 11.87 47.55 -3.25
CA GLU A 582 13.27 47.31 -3.64
C GLU A 582 13.40 46.40 -4.84
N LEU A 583 12.60 45.30 -4.87
CA LEU A 583 12.65 44.34 -5.94
C LEU A 583 12.04 44.88 -7.24
N LEU A 584 10.99 45.69 -7.17
CA LEU A 584 10.46 46.41 -8.34
C LEU A 584 11.49 47.41 -8.88
N ALA A 585 12.14 48.19 -8.00
CA ALA A 585 13.13 49.16 -8.42
C ALA A 585 14.37 48.53 -9.08
N ARG A 586 14.73 47.29 -8.69
CA ARG A 586 15.82 46.52 -9.33
C ARG A 586 15.52 46.09 -10.76
N GLY A 587 14.23 46.00 -11.13
CA GLY A 587 13.80 45.58 -12.46
C GLY A 587 14.16 44.15 -12.84
N GLY A 588 14.40 43.29 -11.84
CA GLY A 588 14.81 41.89 -12.04
C GLY A 588 13.65 40.89 -12.19
N ARG A 589 13.93 39.65 -11.80
CA ARG A 589 12.96 38.52 -11.94
C ARG A 589 11.62 38.78 -11.24
N TYR A 590 11.67 39.41 -10.06
CA TYR A 590 10.45 39.80 -9.35
C TYR A 590 9.59 40.80 -10.14
N ALA A 591 10.24 41.82 -10.71
CA ALA A 591 9.52 42.81 -11.50
C ALA A 591 8.92 42.20 -12.77
N ASP A 592 9.58 41.21 -13.38
CA ASP A 592 9.02 40.48 -14.51
C ASP A 592 7.78 39.68 -14.13
N LEU A 593 7.83 38.95 -12.99
CA LEU A 593 6.69 38.20 -12.44
C LEU A 593 5.54 39.14 -12.09
N TRP A 594 5.82 40.31 -11.50
CA TRP A 594 4.82 41.31 -11.14
C TRP A 594 4.09 41.85 -12.39
N ARG A 595 4.85 42.26 -13.42
CA ARG A 595 4.30 42.75 -14.68
C ARG A 595 3.44 41.69 -15.38
N ALA A 596 3.86 40.45 -15.33
CA ALA A 596 3.10 39.33 -15.90
C ALA A 596 1.75 39.11 -15.19
N GLN A 597 1.65 39.40 -13.88
CA GLN A 597 0.40 39.31 -13.13
C GLN A 597 -0.46 40.58 -13.18
N HIS A 598 0.12 41.74 -13.51
CA HIS A 598 -0.55 43.03 -13.55
C HIS A 598 -0.25 43.76 -14.87
N PRO A 599 -0.80 43.27 -16.01
CA PRO A 599 -0.48 43.83 -17.33
C PRO A 599 -0.96 45.28 -17.51
N GLU A 600 -1.95 45.74 -16.70
CA GLU A 600 -2.48 47.11 -16.81
C GLU A 600 -1.63 48.19 -16.13
N ALA A 601 -0.62 47.81 -15.34
CA ALA A 601 0.26 48.76 -14.63
C ALA A 601 1.43 49.28 -15.49
N GLY A 602 1.59 48.84 -16.73
CA GLY A 602 2.71 49.16 -17.61
C GLY A 602 2.52 50.27 -18.62
N ASP A 603 1.30 50.80 -18.82
CA ASP A 603 0.98 51.75 -19.91
C ASP A 603 0.56 53.16 -19.45
N GLY A 604 0.80 53.50 -18.18
CA GLY A 604 0.33 54.78 -17.57
C GLY A 604 1.22 56.01 -17.77
N ASP A 605 2.44 55.96 -18.35
CA ASP A 605 3.39 57.09 -18.36
C ASP A 605 4.02 57.42 -19.75
N ALA A 606 3.36 57.13 -20.87
CA ALA A 606 3.89 57.48 -22.17
C ALA A 606 2.84 58.01 -23.18
N HIS A 607 1.88 58.82 -22.78
CA HIS A 607 1.10 59.64 -23.71
C HIS A 607 0.60 60.94 -23.09
N ASP A 608 1.51 61.87 -22.83
CA ASP A 608 1.21 63.31 -22.83
C ASP A 608 2.22 64.03 -23.75
N GLY A 609 1.76 64.53 -24.85
CA GLY A 609 2.55 65.42 -25.71
C GLY A 609 2.55 65.14 -27.18
N ALA A 610 1.39 65.14 -27.87
CA ALA A 610 1.34 65.56 -29.26
C ALA A 610 -0.11 65.94 -29.68
N ALA A 611 -0.45 67.18 -29.38
CA ALA A 611 -1.58 67.82 -30.10
C ALA A 611 -1.24 67.87 -31.60
N ARG A 612 -2.06 67.29 -32.44
CA ARG A 612 -2.15 67.57 -33.88
C ARG A 612 -3.56 68.08 -34.18
N ASP A 613 -3.56 69.38 -34.52
CA ASP A 613 -4.59 70.05 -35.27
C ASP A 613 -4.87 69.27 -36.57
N GLU A 614 -6.12 68.91 -36.81
CA GLU A 614 -6.60 68.68 -38.16
C GLU A 614 -7.84 69.58 -38.40
N PRO A 615 -7.86 70.28 -39.58
CA PRO A 615 -8.99 71.06 -40.00
C PRO A 615 -10.07 70.17 -40.61
N GLY A 616 -11.30 70.55 -40.38
CA GLY A 616 -12.48 69.93 -40.97
C GLY A 616 -12.56 70.03 -42.47
N GLU A 617 -13.19 69.03 -43.07
CA GLU A 617 -13.87 69.17 -44.37
C GLU A 617 -15.15 68.30 -44.40
N ASP A 618 -16.20 68.99 -44.85
CA ASP A 618 -17.54 68.51 -45.19
C ASP A 618 -17.59 67.29 -46.11
N GLN A 619 -18.46 66.35 -45.86
CA GLN A 619 -19.63 65.98 -46.69
C GLN A 619 -20.39 64.79 -46.04
#